data_c95dce05711522d1e475ddc9e6aef0f1
#
_entry.id   c95dce05711522d1e475ddc9e6aef0f1
#
_cell.length_a   1.000
_cell.length_b   1.000
_cell.length_c   1.000
_cell.angle_alpha   90.00
_cell.angle_beta   90.00
_cell.angle_gamma   90.00
#
_symmetry.space_group_name_H-M   'P 1'
#
loop_
_entity.id
_entity.type
_entity.pdbx_description
1 polymer ?
#
loop_
_entity_poly.entity_id
_entity_poly.type
_entity_poly.pdbx_seq_one_letter_code
_entity_poly.pdbx_strand_id
1 'polypeptide(L)'
;MANRRTLNDPESLRQQLVELLINFEHELRDGNLRSKVLALLPVHNQLRDLGSSLIPKEDASAARDRILYYFCKYPRVVIKGEELMIVAGISEWARRLRELRVEFGWKIISGSTAKEMAREGEFAISGIDASRLGPDDYILADEQQDRDDAFRWNLANEIRRKKKSIRDRILEYLLRNVGKAINGEELRYVAGNKTEWARRVRELRTEFGWQVMTKTTGMPDIPVGSYILASDR
;
A
#
# COMPACT_ATOMS: atom_id res chain seq x y z
N MET A 1 -31.58 -28.69 -11.08
CA MET A 1 -31.17 -27.30 -10.74
C MET A 1 -29.66 -27.26 -10.70
N ALA A 2 -28.99 -26.96 -11.82
CA ALA A 2 -27.54 -26.90 -11.89
C ALA A 2 -27.06 -25.65 -11.13
N ASN A 3 -26.16 -25.89 -10.23
CA ASN A 3 -25.70 -25.02 -9.18
C ASN A 3 -24.92 -23.82 -9.79
N ARG A 4 -25.47 -22.61 -9.76
CA ARG A 4 -24.79 -21.35 -10.16
C ARG A 4 -23.51 -21.03 -9.40
N ARG A 5 -23.11 -21.90 -8.43
CA ARG A 5 -21.88 -21.78 -7.64
C ARG A 5 -20.62 -22.22 -8.40
N THR A 6 -20.74 -22.95 -9.51
CA THR A 6 -19.60 -23.59 -10.19
C THR A 6 -18.85 -22.71 -11.18
N LEU A 7 -19.39 -21.58 -11.61
CA LEU A 7 -18.78 -20.73 -12.65
C LEU A 7 -17.62 -19.84 -12.17
N ASN A 8 -17.44 -19.65 -10.86
CA ASN A 8 -16.39 -18.82 -10.25
C ASN A 8 -15.52 -19.59 -9.24
N ASP A 9 -15.57 -20.91 -9.25
CA ASP A 9 -14.68 -21.74 -8.46
C ASP A 9 -13.26 -21.68 -9.06
N PRO A 10 -12.20 -21.51 -8.22
CA PRO A 10 -10.81 -21.44 -8.70
C PRO A 10 -10.40 -22.58 -9.62
N GLU A 11 -10.86 -23.82 -9.36
CA GLU A 11 -10.54 -24.96 -10.19
C GLU A 11 -11.21 -24.89 -11.58
N SER A 12 -12.45 -24.45 -11.63
CA SER A 12 -13.15 -24.22 -12.91
C SER A 12 -12.46 -23.13 -13.74
N LEU A 13 -12.05 -22.04 -13.10
CA LEU A 13 -11.32 -20.94 -13.76
C LEU A 13 -9.94 -21.39 -14.24
N ARG A 14 -9.26 -22.24 -13.46
CA ARG A 14 -7.99 -22.85 -13.87
C ARG A 14 -8.13 -23.72 -15.11
N GLN A 15 -9.17 -24.57 -15.17
CA GLN A 15 -9.44 -25.42 -16.33
C GLN A 15 -9.70 -24.59 -17.58
N GLN A 16 -10.53 -23.57 -17.50
CA GLN A 16 -10.80 -22.66 -18.61
C GLN A 16 -9.52 -21.93 -19.08
N LEU A 17 -8.65 -21.53 -18.16
CA LEU A 17 -7.35 -20.92 -18.49
C LEU A 17 -6.47 -21.87 -19.28
N VAL A 18 -6.42 -23.16 -18.90
CA VAL A 18 -5.67 -24.18 -19.63
C VAL A 18 -6.21 -24.36 -21.05
N GLU A 19 -7.55 -24.43 -21.23
CA GLU A 19 -8.18 -24.52 -22.54
C GLU A 19 -7.85 -23.31 -23.43
N LEU A 20 -7.90 -22.10 -22.87
CA LEU A 20 -7.52 -20.88 -23.60
C LEU A 20 -6.07 -20.90 -24.05
N LEU A 21 -5.14 -21.40 -23.21
CA LEU A 21 -3.73 -21.52 -23.56
C LEU A 21 -3.48 -22.58 -24.64
N ILE A 22 -4.20 -23.72 -24.60
CA ILE A 22 -4.12 -24.75 -25.63
C ILE A 22 -4.60 -24.16 -26.97
N ASN A 23 -5.73 -23.48 -26.98
CA ASN A 23 -6.27 -22.87 -28.19
C ASN A 23 -5.37 -21.76 -28.77
N PHE A 24 -4.60 -21.07 -27.91
CA PHE A 24 -3.64 -20.05 -28.32
C PHE A 24 -2.49 -20.61 -29.16
N GLU A 25 -2.16 -21.88 -29.04
CA GLU A 25 -1.08 -22.54 -29.81
C GLU A 25 -1.27 -22.34 -31.34
N HIS A 26 -2.50 -22.44 -31.83
CA HIS A 26 -2.82 -22.25 -33.24
C HIS A 26 -2.48 -20.82 -33.68
N GLU A 27 -2.96 -19.82 -32.94
CA GLU A 27 -2.70 -18.39 -33.24
C GLU A 27 -1.19 -18.08 -33.15
N LEU A 28 -0.48 -18.71 -32.24
CA LEU A 28 0.96 -18.51 -32.06
C LEU A 28 1.75 -18.94 -33.30
N ARG A 29 1.31 -20.03 -33.97
CA ARG A 29 1.98 -20.55 -35.18
C ARG A 29 1.66 -19.72 -36.41
N ASP A 30 0.37 -19.50 -36.69
CA ASP A 30 -0.11 -19.02 -37.97
C ASP A 30 -0.56 -17.55 -37.95
N GLY A 31 -0.78 -16.98 -36.79
CA GLY A 31 -1.30 -15.61 -36.61
C GLY A 31 -0.26 -14.51 -36.86
N ASN A 32 -0.73 -13.36 -37.36
CA ASN A 32 0.05 -12.13 -37.37
C ASN A 32 0.19 -11.58 -35.93
N LEU A 33 1.07 -10.59 -35.68
CA LEU A 33 1.33 -10.04 -34.37
C LEU A 33 0.04 -9.57 -33.65
N ARG A 34 -0.86 -8.89 -34.36
CA ARG A 34 -2.10 -8.39 -33.76
C ARG A 34 -3.06 -9.51 -33.36
N SER A 35 -3.23 -10.55 -34.20
CA SER A 35 -4.06 -11.70 -33.85
C SER A 35 -3.51 -12.45 -32.63
N LYS A 36 -2.19 -12.63 -32.55
CA LYS A 36 -1.52 -13.21 -31.36
C LYS A 36 -1.79 -12.42 -30.10
N VAL A 37 -1.68 -11.08 -30.15
CA VAL A 37 -1.99 -10.21 -28.99
C VAL A 37 -3.48 -10.29 -28.62
N LEU A 38 -4.39 -10.24 -29.59
CA LEU A 38 -5.83 -10.33 -29.33
C LEU A 38 -6.23 -11.68 -28.72
N ALA A 39 -5.63 -12.77 -29.16
CA ALA A 39 -5.87 -14.10 -28.62
C ALA A 39 -5.39 -14.28 -27.17
N LEU A 40 -4.43 -13.46 -26.69
CA LEU A 40 -3.99 -13.44 -25.29
C LEU A 40 -4.91 -12.64 -24.37
N LEU A 41 -5.80 -11.78 -24.86
CA LEU A 41 -6.71 -11.00 -24.03
C LEU A 41 -7.62 -11.87 -23.14
N PRO A 42 -8.30 -12.93 -23.69
CA PRO A 42 -9.08 -13.83 -22.86
C PRO A 42 -8.22 -14.55 -21.79
N VAL A 43 -7.01 -14.98 -22.14
CA VAL A 43 -6.05 -15.62 -21.22
C VAL A 43 -5.71 -14.69 -20.06
N HIS A 44 -5.37 -13.43 -20.38
CA HIS A 44 -5.07 -12.41 -19.38
C HIS A 44 -6.25 -12.14 -18.45
N ASN A 45 -7.46 -12.00 -18.99
CA ASN A 45 -8.67 -11.79 -18.19
C ASN A 45 -8.96 -12.99 -17.29
N GLN A 46 -8.87 -14.20 -17.83
CA GLN A 46 -9.10 -15.44 -17.09
C GLN A 46 -8.09 -15.61 -15.93
N LEU A 47 -6.82 -15.25 -16.16
CA LEU A 47 -5.79 -15.27 -15.11
C LEU A 47 -6.12 -14.29 -13.98
N ARG A 48 -6.63 -13.10 -14.31
CA ARG A 48 -7.09 -12.11 -13.32
C ARG A 48 -8.29 -12.61 -12.51
N ASP A 49 -9.26 -13.25 -13.17
CA ASP A 49 -10.43 -13.81 -12.52
C ASP A 49 -10.02 -14.96 -11.58
N LEU A 50 -9.12 -15.83 -12.03
CA LEU A 50 -8.55 -16.89 -11.19
C LEU A 50 -7.83 -16.31 -9.97
N GLY A 51 -6.95 -15.32 -10.14
CA GLY A 51 -6.23 -14.67 -9.04
C GLY A 51 -7.20 -14.07 -8.01
N SER A 52 -8.22 -13.33 -8.47
CA SER A 52 -9.21 -12.74 -7.58
C SER A 52 -10.12 -13.75 -6.88
N SER A 53 -10.29 -14.95 -7.44
CA SER A 53 -11.10 -16.02 -6.87
C SER A 53 -10.42 -16.80 -5.73
N LEU A 54 -9.11 -16.60 -5.55
CA LEU A 54 -8.36 -17.22 -4.44
C LEU A 54 -8.83 -16.74 -3.07
N ILE A 55 -9.47 -15.57 -3.02
CA ILE A 55 -10.12 -15.04 -1.81
C ILE A 55 -11.63 -15.20 -2.00
N PRO A 56 -12.32 -15.95 -1.13
CA PRO A 56 -13.77 -16.13 -1.21
C PRO A 56 -14.51 -14.79 -1.21
N LYS A 57 -15.60 -14.69 -1.98
CA LYS A 57 -16.40 -13.46 -2.07
C LYS A 57 -17.07 -13.08 -0.76
N GLU A 58 -17.30 -14.07 0.10
CA GLU A 58 -17.84 -13.92 1.44
C GLU A 58 -16.86 -13.16 2.35
N ASP A 59 -15.56 -13.37 2.14
CA ASP A 59 -14.50 -12.72 2.89
C ASP A 59 -14.18 -11.32 2.33
N ALA A 60 -14.07 -11.21 0.99
CA ALA A 60 -13.80 -9.92 0.35
C ALA A 60 -14.30 -9.89 -1.11
N SER A 61 -15.30 -9.08 -1.39
CA SER A 61 -15.91 -9.00 -2.72
C SER A 61 -15.24 -7.96 -3.64
N ALA A 62 -14.86 -6.80 -3.13
CA ALA A 62 -14.22 -5.76 -3.91
C ALA A 62 -12.69 -5.89 -3.92
N ALA A 63 -12.05 -5.40 -4.99
CA ALA A 63 -10.59 -5.47 -5.14
C ALA A 63 -9.83 -4.84 -3.96
N ARG A 64 -10.31 -3.71 -3.43
CA ARG A 64 -9.74 -3.06 -2.24
C ARG A 64 -9.83 -3.96 -1.01
N ASP A 65 -10.98 -4.61 -0.83
CA ASP A 65 -11.23 -5.45 0.34
C ASP A 65 -10.39 -6.73 0.27
N ARG A 66 -10.15 -7.28 -0.95
CA ARG A 66 -9.24 -8.42 -1.15
C ARG A 66 -7.79 -8.05 -0.83
N ILE A 67 -7.32 -6.87 -1.26
CA ILE A 67 -5.99 -6.38 -0.88
C ILE A 67 -5.87 -6.29 0.63
N LEU A 68 -6.85 -5.68 1.31
CA LEU A 68 -6.85 -5.56 2.76
C LEU A 68 -6.89 -6.92 3.46
N TYR A 69 -7.77 -7.82 3.02
CA TYR A 69 -7.87 -9.17 3.54
C TYR A 69 -6.52 -9.90 3.47
N TYR A 70 -5.83 -9.79 2.34
CA TYR A 70 -4.51 -10.40 2.15
C TYR A 70 -3.48 -9.82 3.12
N PHE A 71 -3.43 -8.52 3.32
CA PHE A 71 -2.58 -7.90 4.33
C PHE A 71 -2.88 -8.35 5.76
N CYS A 72 -4.16 -8.45 6.13
CA CYS A 72 -4.57 -8.91 7.45
C CYS A 72 -4.28 -10.40 7.69
N LYS A 73 -4.18 -11.21 6.65
CA LYS A 73 -3.71 -12.61 6.77
C LYS A 73 -2.20 -12.72 6.98
N TYR A 74 -1.44 -11.72 6.51
CA TYR A 74 0.01 -11.70 6.57
C TYR A 74 0.54 -10.38 7.16
N PRO A 75 0.18 -10.04 8.41
CA PRO A 75 0.65 -8.82 9.05
C PRO A 75 2.16 -8.90 9.27
N ARG A 76 2.86 -7.78 9.08
CA ARG A 76 4.32 -7.65 9.23
C ARG A 76 5.13 -8.57 8.31
N VAL A 77 4.54 -9.01 7.22
CA VAL A 77 5.22 -9.73 6.13
C VAL A 77 5.42 -8.77 4.96
N VAL A 78 6.54 -8.92 4.25
CA VAL A 78 6.76 -8.17 3.01
C VAL A 78 5.91 -8.78 1.92
N ILE A 79 5.00 -7.99 1.37
CA ILE A 79 4.11 -8.34 0.27
C ILE A 79 4.51 -7.55 -0.95
N LYS A 80 4.72 -8.23 -2.07
CA LYS A 80 5.09 -7.60 -3.34
C LYS A 80 3.87 -7.02 -4.06
N GLY A 81 4.08 -5.97 -4.83
CA GLY A 81 3.04 -5.39 -5.67
C GLY A 81 2.42 -6.39 -6.64
N GLU A 82 3.21 -7.34 -7.14
CA GLU A 82 2.72 -8.44 -8.00
C GLU A 82 1.72 -9.35 -7.29
N GLU A 83 1.93 -9.67 -6.00
CA GLU A 83 0.96 -10.44 -5.20
C GLU A 83 -0.36 -9.66 -5.07
N LEU A 84 -0.26 -8.35 -4.80
CA LEU A 84 -1.42 -7.46 -4.70
C LEU A 84 -2.17 -7.35 -6.03
N MET A 85 -1.47 -7.34 -7.16
CA MET A 85 -2.08 -7.35 -8.48
C MET A 85 -2.89 -8.63 -8.71
N ILE A 86 -2.37 -9.78 -8.30
CA ILE A 86 -3.04 -11.07 -8.43
C ILE A 86 -4.32 -11.09 -7.59
N VAL A 87 -4.24 -10.83 -6.29
CA VAL A 87 -5.41 -10.90 -5.41
C VAL A 87 -6.45 -9.82 -5.71
N ALA A 88 -6.02 -8.65 -6.17
CA ALA A 88 -6.92 -7.59 -6.58
C ALA A 88 -7.72 -7.95 -7.84
N GLY A 89 -7.13 -8.69 -8.78
CA GLY A 89 -7.72 -9.04 -10.06
C GLY A 89 -8.04 -7.84 -10.96
N ILE A 90 -7.39 -6.70 -10.74
CA ILE A 90 -7.54 -5.47 -11.54
C ILE A 90 -6.19 -4.80 -11.80
N SER A 91 -6.08 -4.06 -12.91
CA SER A 91 -4.86 -3.32 -13.27
C SER A 91 -4.57 -2.16 -12.33
N GLU A 92 -5.60 -1.53 -11.76
CA GLU A 92 -5.48 -0.36 -10.89
C GLU A 92 -5.33 -0.70 -9.40
N TRP A 93 -4.74 -1.83 -9.07
CA TRP A 93 -4.53 -2.28 -7.69
C TRP A 93 -3.77 -1.24 -6.85
N ALA A 94 -2.77 -0.57 -7.42
CA ALA A 94 -1.97 0.44 -6.74
C ALA A 94 -2.81 1.65 -6.27
N ARG A 95 -3.85 2.02 -7.04
CA ARG A 95 -4.81 3.04 -6.62
C ARG A 95 -5.62 2.56 -5.41
N ARG A 96 -6.09 1.30 -5.40
CA ARG A 96 -6.84 0.73 -4.27
C ARG A 96 -5.98 0.62 -3.01
N LEU A 97 -4.71 0.24 -3.18
CA LEU A 97 -3.75 0.25 -2.08
C LEU A 97 -3.55 1.66 -1.50
N ARG A 98 -3.44 2.66 -2.37
CA ARG A 98 -3.32 4.06 -1.92
C ARG A 98 -4.57 4.52 -1.15
N GLU A 99 -5.78 4.16 -1.60
CA GLU A 99 -7.02 4.43 -0.88
C GLU A 99 -6.96 3.84 0.53
N LEU A 100 -6.54 2.56 0.69
CA LEU A 100 -6.38 1.93 2.00
C LEU A 100 -5.44 2.71 2.92
N ARG A 101 -4.32 3.18 2.40
CA ARG A 101 -3.28 3.89 3.17
C ARG A 101 -3.69 5.29 3.57
N VAL A 102 -4.30 6.02 2.66
CA VAL A 102 -4.48 7.48 2.78
C VAL A 102 -5.90 7.86 3.14
N GLU A 103 -6.91 7.14 2.62
CA GLU A 103 -8.31 7.47 2.86
C GLU A 103 -8.90 6.64 4.00
N PHE A 104 -8.39 5.42 4.20
CA PHE A 104 -8.89 4.49 5.20
C PHE A 104 -7.97 4.32 6.41
N GLY A 105 -6.79 4.94 6.42
CA GLY A 105 -5.89 4.96 7.57
C GLY A 105 -5.26 3.63 7.94
N TRP A 106 -5.10 2.71 6.99
CA TRP A 106 -4.37 1.47 7.22
C TRP A 106 -2.87 1.71 7.20
N LYS A 107 -2.18 1.23 8.22
CA LYS A 107 -0.73 1.43 8.41
C LYS A 107 0.10 0.54 7.47
N ILE A 108 -0.09 0.71 6.17
CA ILE A 108 0.65 0.00 5.14
C ILE A 108 1.84 0.85 4.71
N ILE A 109 3.05 0.39 4.98
CA ILE A 109 4.32 1.08 4.67
C ILE A 109 4.87 0.55 3.34
N SER A 110 5.25 1.43 2.42
CA SER A 110 5.96 1.05 1.20
C SER A 110 7.45 0.83 1.46
N GLY A 111 8.10 -0.01 0.65
CA GLY A 111 9.55 -0.24 0.76
C GLY A 111 10.37 1.04 0.62
N SER A 112 9.92 2.01 -0.19
CA SER A 112 10.56 3.33 -0.26
C SER A 112 10.49 4.08 1.07
N THR A 113 9.32 4.09 1.72
CA THR A 113 9.14 4.73 3.02
C THR A 113 9.93 4.01 4.11
N ALA A 114 9.91 2.66 4.12
CA ALA A 114 10.68 1.86 5.06
C ALA A 114 12.19 2.14 4.97
N LYS A 115 12.73 2.26 3.75
CA LYS A 115 14.15 2.62 3.54
C LYS A 115 14.51 4.00 4.09
N GLU A 116 13.65 4.98 3.88
CA GLU A 116 13.88 6.35 4.38
C GLU A 116 13.83 6.39 5.90
N MET A 117 12.85 5.71 6.51
CA MET A 117 12.77 5.57 7.97
C MET A 117 14.00 4.83 8.55
N ALA A 118 14.45 3.77 7.89
CA ALA A 118 15.62 3.00 8.34
C ALA A 118 16.92 3.82 8.32
N ARG A 119 17.10 4.72 7.35
CA ARG A 119 18.25 5.64 7.30
C ARG A 119 18.29 6.60 8.50
N GLU A 120 17.14 6.91 9.04
CA GLU A 120 17.00 7.79 10.21
C GLU A 120 16.92 7.00 11.54
N GLY A 121 17.06 5.66 11.48
CA GLY A 121 16.97 4.77 12.66
C GLY A 121 15.54 4.61 13.21
N GLU A 122 14.53 4.91 12.40
CA GLU A 122 13.11 4.93 12.83
C GLU A 122 12.29 3.74 12.35
N PHE A 123 12.88 2.83 11.57
CA PHE A 123 12.22 1.59 11.13
C PHE A 123 12.51 0.45 12.11
N ALA A 124 11.50 -0.06 12.80
CA ALA A 124 11.62 -1.08 13.85
C ALA A 124 10.60 -2.22 13.67
N ILE A 125 10.58 -2.88 12.51
CA ILE A 125 9.84 -4.12 12.31
C ILE A 125 10.83 -5.28 12.38
N SER A 126 10.68 -6.14 13.42
CA SER A 126 11.58 -7.27 13.64
C SER A 126 11.57 -8.24 12.44
N GLY A 127 12.74 -8.71 12.06
CA GLY A 127 12.91 -9.69 10.98
C GLY A 127 12.87 -9.10 9.56
N ILE A 128 12.68 -7.78 9.39
CA ILE A 128 12.67 -7.14 8.07
C ILE A 128 13.86 -6.21 7.92
N ASP A 129 14.70 -6.49 6.93
CA ASP A 129 15.80 -5.61 6.49
C ASP A 129 15.25 -4.61 5.46
N ALA A 130 14.99 -3.38 5.91
CA ALA A 130 14.45 -2.33 5.04
C ALA A 130 15.35 -2.00 3.84
N SER A 131 16.67 -2.24 3.91
CA SER A 131 17.61 -1.95 2.82
C SER A 131 17.33 -2.81 1.58
N ARG A 132 16.76 -3.99 1.77
CA ARG A 132 16.46 -4.97 0.72
C ARG A 132 15.10 -4.78 0.05
N LEU A 133 14.23 -3.94 0.62
CA LEU A 133 12.88 -3.75 0.10
C LEU A 133 12.91 -3.03 -1.27
N GLY A 134 12.11 -3.48 -2.21
CA GLY A 134 11.84 -2.78 -3.46
C GLY A 134 10.85 -1.62 -3.27
N PRO A 135 10.72 -0.71 -4.25
CA PRO A 135 9.75 0.38 -4.18
C PRO A 135 8.30 -0.11 -4.15
N ASP A 136 8.04 -1.27 -4.74
CA ASP A 136 6.72 -1.91 -4.83
C ASP A 136 6.55 -3.07 -3.82
N ASP A 137 7.35 -3.07 -2.75
CA ASP A 137 7.16 -3.91 -1.59
C ASP A 137 6.35 -3.14 -0.53
N TYR A 138 5.46 -3.84 0.16
CA TYR A 138 4.54 -3.25 1.13
C TYR A 138 4.45 -4.11 2.39
N ILE A 139 4.21 -3.47 3.53
CA ILE A 139 4.10 -4.14 4.83
C ILE A 139 2.95 -3.51 5.60
N LEU A 140 2.00 -4.33 6.07
CA LEU A 140 1.03 -3.89 7.07
C LEU A 140 1.74 -3.86 8.44
N ALA A 141 2.06 -2.67 8.91
CA ALA A 141 2.80 -2.49 10.16
C ALA A 141 1.91 -2.64 11.41
N ASP A 142 0.63 -2.33 11.29
CA ASP A 142 -0.36 -2.41 12.35
C ASP A 142 -1.72 -2.81 11.78
N GLU A 143 -2.43 -3.69 12.47
CA GLU A 143 -3.75 -4.18 12.10
C GLU A 143 -4.89 -3.23 12.56
N GLN A 144 -4.57 -2.18 13.30
CA GLN A 144 -5.52 -1.18 13.73
C GLN A 144 -5.68 -0.06 12.70
N GLN A 145 -6.91 0.13 12.26
CA GLN A 145 -7.28 1.21 11.36
C GLN A 145 -7.32 2.54 12.10
N ASP A 146 -6.68 3.57 11.57
CA ASP A 146 -6.83 4.96 12.03
C ASP A 146 -8.06 5.59 11.36
N ARG A 147 -9.18 5.60 12.07
CA ARG A 147 -10.46 6.09 11.54
C ARG A 147 -10.51 7.61 11.32
N ASP A 148 -9.60 8.36 11.94
CA ASP A 148 -9.52 9.82 11.77
C ASP A 148 -8.76 10.23 10.51
N ASP A 149 -8.16 9.26 9.81
CA ASP A 149 -7.30 9.53 8.65
C ASP A 149 -8.05 10.20 7.49
N ALA A 150 -9.31 9.82 7.28
CA ALA A 150 -10.16 10.44 6.25
C ALA A 150 -10.33 11.96 6.47
N PHE A 151 -10.38 12.43 7.71
CA PHE A 151 -10.43 13.86 8.02
C PHE A 151 -9.10 14.56 7.75
N ARG A 152 -7.99 13.86 8.01
CA ARG A 152 -6.65 14.39 7.76
C ARG A 152 -6.29 14.48 6.28
N TRP A 153 -6.93 13.66 5.45
CA TRP A 153 -6.70 13.63 4.00
C TRP A 153 -6.92 14.98 3.32
N ASN A 154 -8.01 15.67 3.62
CA ASN A 154 -8.28 16.99 3.05
C ASN A 154 -7.22 18.00 3.45
N LEU A 155 -6.80 17.97 4.72
CA LEU A 155 -5.73 18.82 5.24
C LEU A 155 -4.39 18.51 4.56
N ALA A 156 -4.05 17.23 4.40
CA ALA A 156 -2.83 16.81 3.72
C ALA A 156 -2.79 17.32 2.26
N ASN A 157 -3.91 17.22 1.54
CA ASN A 157 -4.04 17.74 0.18
C ASN A 157 -3.89 19.27 0.12
N GLU A 158 -4.51 19.99 1.05
CA GLU A 158 -4.38 21.45 1.15
C GLU A 158 -2.91 21.86 1.34
N ILE A 159 -2.24 21.29 2.34
CA ILE A 159 -0.86 21.64 2.70
C ILE A 159 0.10 21.24 1.57
N ARG A 160 -0.07 20.08 0.96
CA ARG A 160 0.77 19.61 -0.16
C ARG A 160 0.81 20.60 -1.32
N ARG A 161 -0.28 21.31 -1.60
CA ARG A 161 -0.40 22.27 -2.70
C ARG A 161 0.26 23.61 -2.38
N LYS A 162 0.60 23.90 -1.13
CA LYS A 162 1.21 25.17 -0.72
C LYS A 162 2.64 25.28 -1.27
N LYS A 163 3.01 26.47 -1.72
CA LYS A 163 4.39 26.82 -2.15
C LYS A 163 5.28 27.04 -0.92
N LYS A 164 5.53 25.97 -0.14
CA LYS A 164 6.39 25.97 1.04
C LYS A 164 7.48 24.92 0.91
N SER A 165 8.54 25.05 1.73
CA SER A 165 9.58 24.03 1.81
C SER A 165 8.98 22.68 2.29
N ILE A 166 9.68 21.57 2.02
CA ILE A 166 9.27 20.25 2.51
C ILE A 166 9.12 20.26 4.03
N ARG A 167 10.11 20.82 4.74
CA ARG A 167 10.12 20.92 6.20
C ARG A 167 8.92 21.72 6.71
N ASP A 168 8.63 22.88 6.11
CA ASP A 168 7.54 23.75 6.57
C ASP A 168 6.17 23.13 6.34
N ARG A 169 5.99 22.36 5.26
CA ARG A 169 4.76 21.59 5.02
C ARG A 169 4.58 20.49 6.05
N ILE A 170 5.64 19.73 6.33
CA ILE A 170 5.62 18.70 7.36
C ILE A 170 5.31 19.30 8.74
N LEU A 171 5.97 20.37 9.11
CA LEU A 171 5.74 21.05 10.38
C LEU A 171 4.30 21.57 10.48
N GLU A 172 3.79 22.23 9.44
CA GLU A 172 2.40 22.71 9.42
C GLU A 172 1.40 21.57 9.61
N TYR A 173 1.65 20.43 8.97
CA TYR A 173 0.80 19.25 9.09
C TYR A 173 0.82 18.67 10.51
N LEU A 174 1.99 18.57 11.12
CA LEU A 174 2.15 18.10 12.51
C LEU A 174 1.50 19.08 13.50
N LEU A 175 1.66 20.39 13.34
CA LEU A 175 1.03 21.42 14.17
C LEU A 175 -0.51 21.39 14.11
N ARG A 176 -1.08 21.03 12.95
CA ARG A 176 -2.53 20.85 12.82
C ARG A 176 -3.05 19.54 13.42
N ASN A 177 -2.12 18.66 13.82
CA ASN A 177 -2.42 17.33 14.36
C ASN A 177 -1.64 17.03 15.65
N VAL A 178 -1.41 18.02 16.50
CA VAL A 178 -0.71 17.86 17.80
C VAL A 178 -1.35 16.74 18.61
N GLY A 179 -0.54 15.86 19.19
CA GLY A 179 -0.97 14.73 19.99
C GLY A 179 -1.53 13.53 19.22
N LYS A 180 -1.69 13.65 17.87
CA LYS A 180 -2.18 12.54 17.03
C LYS A 180 -1.01 11.78 16.41
N ALA A 181 -1.15 10.46 16.31
CA ALA A 181 -0.21 9.60 15.62
C ALA A 181 -0.38 9.74 14.11
N ILE A 182 0.59 10.35 13.44
CA ILE A 182 0.64 10.57 12.00
C ILE A 182 1.49 9.49 11.34
N ASN A 183 0.97 8.84 10.30
CA ASN A 183 1.72 7.83 9.57
C ASN A 183 2.84 8.47 8.72
N GLY A 184 3.98 7.81 8.62
CA GLY A 184 5.10 8.24 7.75
C GLY A 184 4.69 8.38 6.29
N GLU A 185 3.74 7.59 5.80
CA GLU A 185 3.19 7.75 4.44
C GLU A 185 2.40 9.07 4.26
N GLU A 186 1.69 9.54 5.29
CA GLU A 186 1.04 10.85 5.28
C GLU A 186 2.08 11.96 5.19
N LEU A 187 3.15 11.89 6.00
CA LEU A 187 4.24 12.86 5.99
C LEU A 187 4.96 12.87 4.63
N ARG A 188 5.23 11.69 4.07
CA ARG A 188 5.79 11.55 2.73
C ARG A 188 4.88 12.16 1.67
N TYR A 189 3.57 11.95 1.77
CA TYR A 189 2.59 12.53 0.86
C TYR A 189 2.58 14.06 0.95
N VAL A 190 2.52 14.62 2.14
CA VAL A 190 2.58 16.07 2.41
C VAL A 190 3.90 16.68 1.91
N ALA A 191 5.00 15.94 2.02
CA ALA A 191 6.31 16.29 1.48
C ALA A 191 6.36 16.29 -0.06
N GLY A 192 5.31 15.86 -0.75
CA GLY A 192 5.27 15.77 -2.21
C GLY A 192 5.93 14.51 -2.76
N ASN A 193 5.98 13.43 -1.99
CA ASN A 193 6.65 12.15 -2.28
C ASN A 193 8.17 12.31 -2.51
N LYS A 194 8.80 13.32 -1.89
CA LYS A 194 10.26 13.51 -1.96
C LYS A 194 10.98 12.55 -1.02
N THR A 195 12.15 12.08 -1.41
CA THR A 195 12.94 11.07 -0.70
C THR A 195 13.53 11.55 0.63
N GLU A 196 13.62 12.86 0.87
CA GLU A 196 14.23 13.44 2.07
C GLU A 196 13.24 13.76 3.21
N TRP A 197 12.01 13.31 3.12
CA TRP A 197 10.98 13.68 4.10
C TRP A 197 11.33 13.25 5.54
N ALA A 198 11.83 12.02 5.71
CA ALA A 198 12.18 11.49 7.03
C ALA A 198 13.35 12.27 7.66
N ARG A 199 14.36 12.62 6.86
CA ARG A 199 15.44 13.51 7.30
C ARG A 199 14.90 14.87 7.76
N ARG A 200 13.93 15.47 7.04
CA ARG A 200 13.31 16.74 7.46
C ARG A 200 12.54 16.62 8.77
N VAL A 201 11.92 15.47 9.03
CA VAL A 201 11.30 15.20 10.34
C VAL A 201 12.36 15.14 11.44
N ARG A 202 13.48 14.44 11.20
CA ARG A 202 14.61 14.41 12.16
C ARG A 202 15.16 15.80 12.44
N GLU A 203 15.39 16.63 11.40
CA GLU A 203 15.85 18.01 11.56
C GLU A 203 14.91 18.85 12.44
N LEU A 204 13.58 18.68 12.30
CA LEU A 204 12.60 19.36 13.19
C LEU A 204 12.87 19.04 14.64
N ARG A 205 13.22 17.80 14.98
CA ARG A 205 13.53 17.35 16.34
C ARG A 205 14.90 17.83 16.80
N THR A 206 15.95 17.58 16.00
CA THR A 206 17.35 17.75 16.45
C THR A 206 17.88 19.18 16.29
N GLU A 207 17.44 19.91 15.28
CA GLU A 207 17.95 21.26 14.97
C GLU A 207 16.97 22.35 15.39
N PHE A 208 15.66 22.07 15.31
CA PHE A 208 14.63 23.07 15.60
C PHE A 208 13.94 22.86 16.95
N GLY A 209 14.26 21.76 17.68
CA GLY A 209 13.78 21.51 19.04
C GLY A 209 12.29 21.15 19.14
N TRP A 210 11.65 20.76 18.05
CA TRP A 210 10.27 20.29 18.09
C TRP A 210 10.17 18.90 18.71
N GLN A 211 9.20 18.70 19.60
CA GLN A 211 8.98 17.41 20.28
C GLN A 211 8.26 16.41 19.37
N VAL A 212 8.92 16.03 18.28
CA VAL A 212 8.43 14.98 17.38
C VAL A 212 8.91 13.63 17.91
N MET A 213 8.00 12.81 18.37
CA MET A 213 8.26 11.49 18.95
C MET A 213 7.92 10.37 17.97
N THR A 214 8.64 9.26 18.08
CA THR A 214 8.41 8.02 17.33
C THR A 214 8.49 6.84 18.27
N LYS A 215 8.21 5.62 17.78
CA LYS A 215 8.38 4.40 18.58
C LYS A 215 9.80 4.25 19.12
N THR A 216 10.81 4.63 18.35
CA THR A 216 12.22 4.54 18.71
C THR A 216 12.73 5.74 19.52
N THR A 217 11.97 6.86 19.52
CA THR A 217 12.37 8.11 20.18
C THR A 217 11.24 8.64 21.05
N GLY A 218 11.07 8.04 22.24
CA GLY A 218 10.24 8.59 23.31
C GLY A 218 8.84 8.02 23.49
N MET A 219 8.27 7.27 22.52
CA MET A 219 6.93 6.67 22.66
C MET A 219 6.88 5.21 22.16
N PRO A 220 7.31 4.24 22.98
CA PRO A 220 7.40 2.83 22.56
C PRO A 220 6.03 2.21 22.23
N ASP A 221 4.94 2.78 22.71
CA ASP A 221 3.59 2.23 22.55
C ASP A 221 2.89 2.63 21.24
N ILE A 222 3.46 3.59 20.49
CA ILE A 222 2.86 3.95 19.19
C ILE A 222 3.24 2.95 18.09
N PRO A 223 2.39 2.81 17.07
CA PRO A 223 2.68 1.94 15.93
C PRO A 223 3.97 2.32 15.23
N VAL A 224 4.68 1.31 14.72
CA VAL A 224 5.87 1.53 13.88
C VAL A 224 5.49 2.40 12.69
N GLY A 225 6.34 3.38 12.36
CA GLY A 225 6.10 4.29 11.25
C GLY A 225 5.15 5.44 11.56
N SER A 226 4.81 5.63 12.84
CA SER A 226 4.01 6.78 13.30
C SER A 226 4.88 7.83 14.00
N TYR A 227 4.46 9.07 13.86
CA TYR A 227 5.08 10.30 14.38
C TYR A 227 4.05 11.10 15.15
N ILE A 228 4.41 11.58 16.33
CA ILE A 228 3.55 12.44 17.16
C ILE A 228 4.32 13.74 17.46
N LEU A 229 3.71 14.88 17.20
CA LEU A 229 4.15 16.15 17.79
C LEU A 229 3.48 16.27 19.15
N ALA A 230 4.27 16.20 20.23
CA ALA A 230 3.73 16.14 21.58
C ALA A 230 3.14 17.50 22.07
N SER A 231 3.73 18.60 21.60
CA SER A 231 3.25 19.95 21.94
C SER A 231 3.55 20.93 20.80
N ASP A 232 2.80 22.00 20.76
CA ASP A 232 2.99 23.12 19.83
C ASP A 232 3.96 24.20 20.35
N ARG A 233 4.70 23.86 21.42
CA ARG A 233 5.56 24.65 22.32
C ARG A 233 4.83 25.28 23.47
#